data_00ec8aa143cbe1e734040ccd78f5cbfa
#
_entry.id   00ec8aa143cbe1e734040ccd78f5cbfa
#
_cell.length_a   1.000
_cell.length_b   1.000
_cell.length_c   1.000
_cell.angle_alpha   90.00
_cell.angle_beta   90.00
_cell.angle_gamma   90.00
#
_symmetry.space_group_name_H-M   'P 1'
#
loop_
_entity.id
_entity.type
_entity.pdbx_description
1 polymer ?
#
loop_
_entity_poly.entity_id
_entity_poly.type
_entity_poly.pdbx_seq_one_letter_code
_entity_poly.pdbx_strand_id
1 'polypeptide(L)'
;MQNPFTLTFGKSPLEPIERPLQTMEIVDTFTAETVNQQMFIITGVQGSGKTVMMTEIARRLREREDWVVIELNPATDLLQGMLAKLNSNKVCAAIIKSAKIDLSFFGFGVAIEGVPPLTDTETAIITILEKLKKQDKRLLITIDEVTNNDYMKVFAGSFQIFVRQDLPVFLLATGLYENIDELQNEKNLTFLFRAPKIQLKPLNQQAVMNKYKNIFQIDQDVAKQMAELTRGYPFAFQVLGYLTWNHSGHYEAVIDEYEQYLSEFVYDKIWSELSQKDRIVARGIAETESGKIKEIREHLGMETNEFNPYRKRLMKKGIVSGETRGYVFFTLPLFERYVIDNS
;
A
#
# COMPACT_ATOMS: atom_id res chain seq x y z
N MET A 1 -17.04 20.13 -17.43
CA MET A 1 -16.06 19.93 -16.33
C MET A 1 -15.42 18.55 -16.50
N GLN A 2 -14.17 18.40 -16.08
CA GLN A 2 -13.48 17.11 -16.12
C GLN A 2 -14.01 16.21 -14.99
N ASN A 3 -14.15 14.88 -15.26
CA ASN A 3 -14.54 13.92 -14.24
C ASN A 3 -13.49 13.90 -13.10
N PRO A 4 -13.86 14.18 -11.84
CA PRO A 4 -12.92 14.23 -10.72
C PRO A 4 -12.49 12.84 -10.22
N PHE A 5 -13.21 11.80 -10.62
CA PHE A 5 -12.89 10.41 -10.28
C PHE A 5 -11.99 9.77 -11.33
N THR A 6 -11.20 8.78 -10.93
CA THR A 6 -10.31 8.05 -11.85
C THR A 6 -10.41 6.55 -11.64
N LEU A 7 -10.41 5.81 -12.75
CA LEU A 7 -10.34 4.35 -12.77
C LEU A 7 -8.92 3.83 -13.05
N THR A 8 -7.96 4.76 -13.28
CA THR A 8 -6.57 4.39 -13.57
C THR A 8 -5.87 3.95 -12.28
N PHE A 9 -5.48 2.68 -12.21
CA PHE A 9 -4.69 2.15 -11.09
C PHE A 9 -3.32 2.85 -11.00
N GLY A 10 -2.84 3.04 -9.76
CA GLY A 10 -1.54 3.67 -9.48
C GLY A 10 -1.54 5.20 -9.62
N LYS A 11 -2.58 5.81 -10.18
CA LYS A 11 -2.70 7.27 -10.25
C LYS A 11 -3.47 7.81 -9.06
N SER A 12 -2.92 8.83 -8.41
CA SER A 12 -3.68 9.56 -7.38
C SER A 12 -4.90 10.23 -8.00
N PRO A 13 -6.11 10.03 -7.46
CA PRO A 13 -7.30 10.73 -7.91
C PRO A 13 -7.16 12.24 -7.68
N LEU A 14 -7.88 13.04 -8.47
CA LEU A 14 -7.91 14.51 -8.30
C LEU A 14 -8.49 14.91 -6.94
N GLU A 15 -9.45 14.12 -6.45
CA GLU A 15 -10.19 14.37 -5.22
C GLU A 15 -10.08 13.17 -4.26
N PRO A 16 -8.88 12.87 -3.70
CA PRO A 16 -8.71 11.76 -2.79
C PRO A 16 -9.43 12.00 -1.46
N ILE A 17 -9.85 10.93 -0.80
CA ILE A 17 -10.23 10.97 0.61
C ILE A 17 -9.00 10.65 1.43
N GLU A 18 -8.51 11.63 2.14
CA GLU A 18 -7.28 11.54 2.92
C GLU A 18 -7.44 10.64 4.17
N ARG A 19 -6.32 10.10 4.62
CA ARG A 19 -6.17 9.35 5.88
C ARG A 19 -5.22 10.10 6.82
N PRO A 20 -5.65 11.26 7.35
CA PRO A 20 -4.73 12.18 8.02
C PRO A 20 -4.00 11.56 9.21
N LEU A 21 -4.67 10.75 10.03
CA LEU A 21 -4.07 10.14 11.21
C LEU A 21 -2.90 9.22 10.84
N GLN A 22 -3.12 8.28 9.92
CA GLN A 22 -2.07 7.34 9.51
C GLN A 22 -0.94 8.04 8.72
N THR A 23 -1.29 9.02 7.88
CA THR A 23 -0.31 9.80 7.14
C THR A 23 0.58 10.62 8.08
N MET A 24 -0.01 11.29 9.07
CA MET A 24 0.73 12.07 10.06
C MET A 24 1.59 11.18 10.94
N GLU A 25 1.08 10.02 11.40
CA GLU A 25 1.85 9.05 12.18
C GLU A 25 3.18 8.71 11.50
N ILE A 26 3.16 8.39 10.19
CA ILE A 26 4.39 8.07 9.46
C ILE A 26 5.28 9.30 9.29
N VAL A 27 4.71 10.43 8.85
CA VAL A 27 5.47 11.65 8.59
C VAL A 27 6.14 12.15 9.87
N ASP A 28 5.40 12.24 10.98
CA ASP A 28 5.91 12.71 12.26
C ASP A 28 7.00 11.77 12.81
N THR A 29 6.82 10.45 12.67
CA THR A 29 7.83 9.47 13.07
C THR A 29 9.11 9.61 12.26
N PHE A 30 9.00 9.77 10.93
CA PHE A 30 10.17 9.91 10.07
C PHE A 30 10.89 11.25 10.23
N THR A 31 10.15 12.31 10.59
CA THR A 31 10.71 13.66 10.76
C THR A 31 11.14 13.99 12.17
N ALA A 32 10.93 13.07 13.12
CA ALA A 32 11.32 13.27 14.52
C ALA A 32 12.83 13.58 14.66
N GLU A 33 13.19 14.37 15.67
CA GLU A 33 14.61 14.64 16.00
C GLU A 33 15.32 13.35 16.43
N THR A 34 14.69 12.56 17.29
CA THR A 34 15.16 11.23 17.65
C THR A 34 14.36 10.20 16.88
N VAL A 35 15.01 9.57 15.91
CA VAL A 35 14.38 8.58 15.05
C VAL A 35 14.32 7.22 15.74
N ASN A 36 13.10 6.78 16.05
CA ASN A 36 12.88 5.47 16.67
C ASN A 36 12.47 4.39 15.65
N GLN A 37 12.05 4.80 14.46
CA GLN A 37 11.57 3.91 13.41
C GLN A 37 11.94 4.47 12.03
N GLN A 38 12.62 3.65 11.22
CA GLN A 38 13.05 4.02 9.86
C GLN A 38 12.28 3.28 8.76
N MET A 39 11.27 2.49 9.12
CA MET A 39 10.51 1.72 8.17
C MET A 39 9.05 1.59 8.55
N PHE A 40 8.15 1.73 7.57
CA PHE A 40 6.73 1.36 7.68
C PHE A 40 6.31 0.51 6.48
N ILE A 41 5.35 -0.37 6.72
CA ILE A 41 4.72 -1.17 5.68
C ILE A 41 3.22 -0.89 5.68
N ILE A 42 2.69 -0.43 4.55
CA ILE A 42 1.26 -0.22 4.35
C ILE A 42 0.67 -1.48 3.71
N THR A 43 -0.30 -2.10 4.38
CA THR A 43 -0.98 -3.29 3.89
C THR A 43 -2.47 -3.04 3.68
N GLY A 44 -3.10 -3.85 2.87
CA GLY A 44 -4.54 -3.79 2.62
C GLY A 44 -4.91 -4.54 1.36
N VAL A 45 -6.20 -4.81 1.21
CA VAL A 45 -6.74 -5.44 0.00
C VAL A 45 -6.40 -4.62 -1.26
N GLN A 46 -6.42 -5.25 -2.42
CA GLN A 46 -6.30 -4.53 -3.70
C GLN A 46 -7.32 -3.39 -3.76
N GLY A 47 -6.96 -2.24 -4.31
CA GLY A 47 -7.85 -1.07 -4.38
C GLY A 47 -8.12 -0.33 -3.06
N SER A 48 -7.45 -0.70 -1.94
CA SER A 48 -7.61 -0.03 -0.63
C SER A 48 -6.94 1.34 -0.52
N GLY A 49 -6.21 1.79 -1.56
CA GLY A 49 -5.55 3.08 -1.60
C GLY A 49 -4.12 3.11 -1.02
N LYS A 50 -3.43 1.97 -0.97
CA LYS A 50 -2.03 1.86 -0.50
C LYS A 50 -1.09 2.81 -1.24
N THR A 51 -1.07 2.74 -2.58
CA THR A 51 -0.26 3.58 -3.46
C THR A 51 -0.59 5.08 -3.27
N VAL A 52 -1.87 5.42 -3.13
CA VAL A 52 -2.31 6.81 -2.92
C VAL A 52 -1.74 7.37 -1.61
N MET A 53 -1.83 6.61 -0.51
CA MET A 53 -1.28 7.01 0.78
C MET A 53 0.25 7.12 0.74
N MET A 54 0.94 6.15 0.14
CA MET A 54 2.39 6.18 -0.03
C MET A 54 2.83 7.42 -0.83
N THR A 55 2.14 7.71 -1.95
CA THR A 55 2.43 8.87 -2.80
C THR A 55 2.24 10.18 -2.06
N GLU A 56 1.19 10.28 -1.23
CA GLU A 56 0.94 11.48 -0.43
C GLU A 56 2.03 11.69 0.64
N ILE A 57 2.46 10.64 1.34
CA ILE A 57 3.58 10.73 2.30
C ILE A 57 4.87 11.12 1.58
N ALA A 58 5.16 10.49 0.44
CA ALA A 58 6.32 10.80 -0.39
C ALA A 58 6.32 12.26 -0.87
N ARG A 59 5.13 12.78 -1.26
CA ARG A 59 4.96 14.18 -1.66
C ARG A 59 5.27 15.13 -0.51
N ARG A 60 4.71 14.91 0.68
CA ARG A 60 4.94 15.75 1.86
C ARG A 60 6.43 15.79 2.26
N LEU A 61 7.11 14.65 2.21
CA LEU A 61 8.54 14.62 2.51
C LEU A 61 9.39 15.23 1.40
N ARG A 62 9.00 15.11 0.12
CA ARG A 62 9.71 15.74 -1.00
C ARG A 62 9.66 17.27 -0.98
N GLU A 63 8.63 17.86 -0.37
CA GLU A 63 8.50 19.31 -0.19
C GLU A 63 9.46 19.87 0.88
N ARG A 64 10.08 19.01 1.68
CA ARG A 64 11.05 19.42 2.68
C ARG A 64 12.46 19.43 2.10
N GLU A 65 13.22 20.46 2.41
CA GLU A 65 14.60 20.64 1.90
C GLU A 65 15.57 19.59 2.45
N ASP A 66 15.31 19.05 3.66
CA ASP A 66 16.13 18.06 4.32
C ASP A 66 15.89 16.61 3.81
N TRP A 67 14.98 16.41 2.85
CA TRP A 67 14.63 15.08 2.34
C TRP A 67 14.96 14.90 0.86
N VAL A 68 15.49 13.72 0.56
CA VAL A 68 15.56 13.14 -0.79
C VAL A 68 14.56 11.98 -0.85
N VAL A 69 13.76 11.91 -1.89
CA VAL A 69 12.77 10.84 -2.07
C VAL A 69 13.03 10.13 -3.39
N ILE A 70 13.23 8.82 -3.34
CA ILE A 70 13.38 7.96 -4.52
C ILE A 70 12.36 6.82 -4.48
N GLU A 71 11.94 6.38 -5.66
CA GLU A 71 11.04 5.25 -5.83
C GLU A 71 11.77 4.11 -6.53
N LEU A 72 11.65 2.89 -6.01
CA LEU A 72 12.29 1.70 -6.54
C LEU A 72 11.25 0.69 -7.04
N ASN A 73 11.59 0.03 -8.14
CA ASN A 73 10.78 -1.05 -8.71
C ASN A 73 11.17 -2.39 -8.07
N PRO A 74 10.25 -3.09 -7.37
CA PRO A 74 10.56 -4.37 -6.71
C PRO A 74 10.85 -5.52 -7.68
N ALA A 75 10.54 -5.38 -8.98
CA ALA A 75 10.77 -6.39 -10.00
C ALA A 75 12.19 -6.35 -10.60
N THR A 76 13.04 -5.41 -10.21
CA THR A 76 14.40 -5.23 -10.71
C THR A 76 15.41 -5.21 -9.57
N ASP A 77 16.72 -5.23 -9.90
CA ASP A 77 17.77 -5.07 -8.89
C ASP A 77 17.62 -3.72 -8.16
N LEU A 78 17.18 -3.81 -6.91
CA LEU A 78 16.86 -2.63 -6.09
C LEU A 78 18.10 -1.84 -5.67
N LEU A 79 19.24 -2.49 -5.44
CA LEU A 79 20.48 -1.80 -5.07
C LEU A 79 21.06 -1.04 -6.27
N GLN A 80 21.08 -1.65 -7.44
CA GLN A 80 21.46 -0.98 -8.68
C GLN A 80 20.50 0.16 -9.01
N GLY A 81 19.19 -0.09 -8.88
CA GLY A 81 18.15 0.94 -9.06
C GLY A 81 18.33 2.10 -8.09
N MET A 82 18.63 1.82 -6.82
CA MET A 82 18.91 2.84 -5.80
C MET A 82 20.12 3.69 -6.18
N LEU A 83 21.24 3.08 -6.55
CA LEU A 83 22.44 3.80 -6.97
C LEU A 83 22.18 4.67 -8.19
N ALA A 84 21.46 4.16 -9.20
CA ALA A 84 21.08 4.93 -10.39
C ALA A 84 20.19 6.14 -10.03
N LYS A 85 19.19 5.95 -9.16
CA LYS A 85 18.29 7.03 -8.69
C LYS A 85 19.05 8.08 -7.87
N LEU A 86 19.97 7.66 -7.00
CA LEU A 86 20.82 8.59 -6.24
C LEU A 86 21.71 9.40 -7.18
N ASN A 87 22.35 8.77 -8.18
CA ASN A 87 23.18 9.47 -9.15
C ASN A 87 22.38 10.48 -10.01
N SER A 88 21.11 10.16 -10.35
CA SER A 88 20.26 11.04 -11.16
C SER A 88 19.58 12.16 -10.35
N ASN A 89 19.50 12.03 -9.03
CA ASN A 89 18.91 13.04 -8.15
C ASN A 89 19.84 14.25 -8.03
N LYS A 90 19.32 15.46 -8.29
CA LYS A 90 20.15 16.68 -8.31
C LYS A 90 20.96 16.92 -7.03
N VAL A 91 20.35 16.68 -5.86
CA VAL A 91 21.02 16.85 -4.56
C VAL A 91 22.13 15.82 -4.39
N CYS A 92 21.83 14.54 -4.60
CA CYS A 92 22.80 13.47 -4.48
C CYS A 92 23.92 13.59 -5.51
N ALA A 93 23.60 13.93 -6.77
CA ALA A 93 24.62 14.15 -7.82
C ALA A 93 25.61 15.28 -7.45
N ALA A 94 25.12 16.37 -6.85
CA ALA A 94 25.97 17.44 -6.35
C ALA A 94 26.90 16.96 -5.21
N ILE A 95 26.35 16.12 -4.30
CA ILE A 95 27.12 15.49 -3.22
C ILE A 95 28.17 14.55 -3.77
N ILE A 96 27.82 13.65 -4.70
CA ILE A 96 28.72 12.71 -5.35
C ILE A 96 29.87 13.46 -6.00
N LYS A 97 29.58 14.52 -6.76
CA LYS A 97 30.60 15.36 -7.41
C LYS A 97 31.50 16.08 -6.42
N SER A 98 30.94 16.74 -5.40
CA SER A 98 31.71 17.49 -4.40
C SER A 98 32.59 16.59 -3.54
N ALA A 99 32.12 15.39 -3.23
CA ALA A 99 32.87 14.38 -2.45
C ALA A 99 33.82 13.55 -3.29
N LYS A 100 33.93 13.80 -4.60
CA LYS A 100 34.77 13.05 -5.56
C LYS A 100 34.54 11.53 -5.49
N ILE A 101 33.26 11.09 -5.45
CA ILE A 101 32.91 9.68 -5.45
C ILE A 101 32.96 9.18 -6.90
N ASP A 102 33.86 8.24 -7.22
CA ASP A 102 33.96 7.67 -8.55
C ASP A 102 33.04 6.47 -8.71
N LEU A 103 31.98 6.64 -9.54
CA LEU A 103 30.98 5.63 -9.89
C LEU A 103 31.13 5.12 -11.33
N SER A 104 32.29 5.35 -11.98
CA SER A 104 32.53 4.98 -13.38
C SER A 104 32.41 3.48 -13.63
N PHE A 105 32.74 2.64 -12.65
CA PHE A 105 32.56 1.19 -12.72
C PHE A 105 31.10 0.78 -13.00
N PHE A 106 30.12 1.55 -12.47
CA PHE A 106 28.70 1.30 -12.67
C PHE A 106 28.15 1.97 -13.95
N GLY A 107 29.01 2.60 -14.75
CA GLY A 107 28.60 3.36 -15.94
C GLY A 107 28.05 4.74 -15.63
N PHE A 108 28.25 5.26 -14.42
CA PHE A 108 27.82 6.60 -14.01
C PHE A 108 28.99 7.57 -13.97
N GLY A 109 28.91 8.62 -14.79
CA GLY A 109 29.94 9.66 -14.84
C GLY A 109 31.20 9.24 -15.60
N VAL A 110 32.28 9.90 -15.28
CA VAL A 110 33.64 9.67 -15.85
C VAL A 110 34.61 9.34 -14.72
N ALA A 111 35.57 8.46 -14.97
CA ALA A 111 36.63 8.14 -14.01
C ALA A 111 37.31 9.43 -13.50
N ILE A 112 37.52 9.50 -12.19
CA ILE A 112 38.15 10.64 -11.54
C ILE A 112 39.66 10.35 -11.37
N GLU A 113 40.48 11.19 -11.96
CA GLU A 113 41.94 11.02 -11.88
C GLU A 113 42.41 10.99 -10.41
N GLY A 114 43.18 9.96 -10.08
CA GLY A 114 43.73 9.77 -8.72
C GLY A 114 42.73 9.23 -7.68
N VAL A 115 41.49 8.89 -8.07
CA VAL A 115 40.49 8.28 -7.19
C VAL A 115 40.16 6.88 -7.72
N PRO A 116 40.32 5.82 -6.91
CA PRO A 116 39.88 4.49 -7.32
C PRO A 116 38.35 4.42 -7.41
N PRO A 117 37.79 3.80 -8.48
CA PRO A 117 36.37 3.63 -8.60
C PRO A 117 35.82 2.69 -7.53
N LEU A 118 34.62 2.97 -7.03
CA LEU A 118 33.90 2.02 -6.21
C LEU A 118 33.37 0.89 -7.10
N THR A 119 33.57 -0.33 -6.68
CA THR A 119 33.21 -1.54 -7.45
C THR A 119 32.10 -2.35 -6.81
N ASP A 120 31.79 -2.08 -5.55
CA ASP A 120 30.73 -2.73 -4.80
C ASP A 120 29.53 -1.75 -4.61
N THR A 121 28.34 -2.19 -5.00
CA THR A 121 27.12 -1.37 -4.99
C THR A 121 26.72 -0.94 -3.59
N GLU A 122 26.78 -1.86 -2.62
CA GLU A 122 26.42 -1.56 -1.22
C GLU A 122 27.38 -0.52 -0.63
N THR A 123 28.68 -0.69 -0.85
CA THR A 123 29.72 0.27 -0.42
C THR A 123 29.52 1.65 -1.05
N ALA A 124 29.16 1.71 -2.33
CA ALA A 124 28.88 2.97 -3.02
C ALA A 124 27.67 3.69 -2.40
N ILE A 125 26.59 2.96 -2.12
CA ILE A 125 25.40 3.49 -1.46
C ILE A 125 25.74 4.00 -0.05
N ILE A 126 26.43 3.20 0.76
CA ILE A 126 26.87 3.60 2.12
C ILE A 126 27.64 4.91 2.06
N THR A 127 28.61 5.02 1.16
CA THR A 127 29.43 6.23 1.00
C THR A 127 28.58 7.46 0.69
N ILE A 128 27.56 7.32 -0.17
CA ILE A 128 26.63 8.43 -0.49
C ILE A 128 25.78 8.77 0.74
N LEU A 129 25.22 7.77 1.45
CA LEU A 129 24.39 7.98 2.64
C LEU A 129 25.16 8.66 3.78
N GLU A 130 26.43 8.33 3.98
CA GLU A 130 27.31 9.02 4.94
C GLU A 130 27.49 10.50 4.59
N LYS A 131 27.58 10.83 3.29
CA LYS A 131 27.67 12.23 2.86
C LYS A 131 26.33 12.97 3.02
N LEU A 132 25.20 12.28 2.78
CA LEU A 132 23.87 12.84 3.09
C LEU A 132 23.76 13.16 4.59
N LYS A 133 24.17 12.21 5.47
CA LYS A 133 24.19 12.40 6.92
C LYS A 133 24.98 13.64 7.35
N LYS A 134 26.15 13.87 6.75
CA LYS A 134 26.99 15.04 7.04
C LYS A 134 26.39 16.38 6.59
N GLN A 135 25.35 16.35 5.77
CA GLN A 135 24.61 17.51 5.29
C GLN A 135 23.20 17.59 5.89
N ASP A 136 22.94 16.86 6.98
CA ASP A 136 21.65 16.76 7.65
C ASP A 136 20.49 16.41 6.72
N LYS A 137 20.78 15.60 5.67
CA LYS A 137 19.77 15.14 4.72
C LYS A 137 19.37 13.70 4.98
N ARG A 138 18.11 13.40 4.76
CA ARG A 138 17.49 12.09 4.92
C ARG A 138 17.02 11.55 3.56
N LEU A 139 17.08 10.23 3.38
CA LEU A 139 16.62 9.56 2.17
C LEU A 139 15.38 8.73 2.48
N LEU A 140 14.25 9.02 1.81
CA LEU A 140 13.11 8.12 1.75
C LEU A 140 13.21 7.26 0.50
N ILE A 141 13.08 5.96 0.69
CA ILE A 141 12.87 4.97 -0.36
C ILE A 141 11.41 4.53 -0.31
N THR A 142 10.70 4.62 -1.44
CA THR A 142 9.37 4.04 -1.58
C THR A 142 9.42 2.83 -2.49
N ILE A 143 8.71 1.75 -2.10
CA ILE A 143 8.58 0.52 -2.89
C ILE A 143 7.11 0.12 -2.88
N ASP A 144 6.46 0.20 -4.04
CA ASP A 144 5.07 -0.20 -4.19
C ASP A 144 4.95 -1.67 -4.59
N GLU A 145 3.91 -2.34 -4.12
CA GLU A 145 3.58 -3.73 -4.44
C GLU A 145 4.74 -4.73 -4.18
N VAL A 146 5.32 -4.65 -2.99
CA VAL A 146 6.40 -5.57 -2.57
C VAL A 146 5.96 -7.02 -2.70
N THR A 147 6.82 -7.84 -3.29
CA THR A 147 6.68 -9.30 -3.43
C THR A 147 7.87 -10.04 -2.83
N ASN A 148 7.68 -11.31 -2.47
CA ASN A 148 8.77 -12.16 -2.00
C ASN A 148 9.61 -12.66 -3.17
N ASN A 149 10.61 -11.86 -3.60
CA ASN A 149 11.57 -12.20 -4.62
C ASN A 149 13.03 -11.98 -4.17
N ASP A 150 14.00 -12.45 -4.93
CA ASP A 150 15.39 -12.39 -4.54
C ASP A 150 15.93 -10.96 -4.48
N TYR A 151 15.46 -10.04 -5.33
CA TYR A 151 15.86 -8.64 -5.29
C TYR A 151 15.43 -7.97 -3.98
N MET A 152 14.20 -8.23 -3.53
CA MET A 152 13.71 -7.74 -2.24
C MET A 152 14.48 -8.34 -1.07
N LYS A 153 14.87 -9.63 -1.12
CA LYS A 153 15.65 -10.27 -0.07
C LYS A 153 17.05 -9.64 0.05
N VAL A 154 17.72 -9.43 -1.06
CA VAL A 154 19.03 -8.77 -1.09
C VAL A 154 18.93 -7.34 -0.58
N PHE A 155 18.00 -6.56 -1.11
CA PHE A 155 17.76 -5.18 -0.68
C PHE A 155 17.48 -5.09 0.83
N ALA A 156 16.60 -5.96 1.34
CA ALA A 156 16.25 -5.95 2.75
C ALA A 156 17.46 -6.26 3.64
N GLY A 157 18.35 -7.17 3.22
CA GLY A 157 19.61 -7.43 3.92
C GLY A 157 20.51 -6.19 3.98
N SER A 158 20.72 -5.51 2.86
CA SER A 158 21.51 -4.27 2.80
C SER A 158 20.85 -3.13 3.57
N PHE A 159 19.51 -2.98 3.48
CA PHE A 159 18.78 -1.97 4.26
C PHE A 159 19.00 -2.16 5.78
N GLN A 160 19.02 -3.42 6.26
CA GLN A 160 19.35 -3.71 7.66
C GLN A 160 20.77 -3.25 8.03
N ILE A 161 21.73 -3.38 7.11
CA ILE A 161 23.10 -2.90 7.31
C ILE A 161 23.10 -1.37 7.42
N PHE A 162 22.40 -0.69 6.54
CA PHE A 162 22.28 0.78 6.56
C PHE A 162 21.70 1.29 7.88
N VAL A 163 20.63 0.65 8.37
CA VAL A 163 20.00 1.01 9.65
C VAL A 163 20.97 0.76 10.84
N ARG A 164 21.70 -0.37 10.86
CA ARG A 164 22.69 -0.65 11.92
C ARG A 164 23.85 0.32 11.96
N GLN A 165 24.18 0.92 10.81
CA GLN A 165 25.24 1.95 10.70
C GLN A 165 24.70 3.35 10.99
N ASP A 166 23.44 3.45 11.46
CA ASP A 166 22.80 4.73 11.76
C ASP A 166 22.81 5.70 10.58
N LEU A 167 22.60 5.17 9.36
CA LEU A 167 22.51 5.97 8.14
C LEU A 167 21.09 6.58 8.00
N PRO A 168 20.96 7.78 7.41
CA PRO A 168 19.72 8.53 7.33
C PRO A 168 18.80 8.02 6.21
N VAL A 169 18.53 6.73 6.19
CA VAL A 169 17.69 6.06 5.18
C VAL A 169 16.41 5.52 5.78
N PHE A 170 15.30 5.76 5.10
CA PHE A 170 13.95 5.40 5.51
C PHE A 170 13.26 4.61 4.41
N LEU A 171 12.43 3.65 4.79
CA LEU A 171 11.71 2.79 3.85
C LEU A 171 10.19 2.89 4.11
N LEU A 172 9.46 3.20 3.07
CA LEU A 172 8.01 3.10 3.03
C LEU A 172 7.61 2.11 1.94
N ALA A 173 7.13 0.95 2.34
CA ALA A 173 6.74 -0.12 1.43
C ALA A 173 5.23 -0.35 1.46
N THR A 174 4.66 -0.78 0.32
CA THR A 174 3.28 -1.25 0.27
C THR A 174 3.22 -2.69 -0.24
N GLY A 175 2.16 -3.40 0.08
CA GLY A 175 1.95 -4.74 -0.46
C GLY A 175 0.65 -5.37 0.00
N LEU A 176 0.28 -6.47 -0.64
CA LEU A 176 -0.76 -7.36 -0.16
C LEU A 176 -0.27 -8.06 1.11
N TYR A 177 -1.20 -8.41 1.98
CA TYR A 177 -0.85 -9.06 3.24
C TYR A 177 0.02 -10.31 3.04
N GLU A 178 -0.31 -11.14 2.06
CA GLU A 178 0.40 -12.39 1.77
C GLU A 178 1.85 -12.14 1.41
N ASN A 179 2.09 -11.25 0.47
CA ASN A 179 3.44 -10.92 -0.01
C ASN A 179 4.32 -10.41 1.14
N ILE A 180 3.73 -9.60 2.01
CA ILE A 180 4.43 -9.08 3.19
C ILE A 180 4.66 -10.20 4.22
N ASP A 181 3.67 -11.06 4.47
CA ASP A 181 3.79 -12.18 5.40
C ASP A 181 4.84 -13.18 4.93
N GLU A 182 4.86 -13.53 3.65
CA GLU A 182 5.88 -14.39 3.05
C GLU A 182 7.28 -13.80 3.20
N LEU A 183 7.47 -12.54 2.83
CA LEU A 183 8.76 -11.86 2.92
C LEU A 183 9.25 -11.77 4.37
N GLN A 184 8.36 -11.52 5.31
CA GLN A 184 8.71 -11.42 6.74
C GLN A 184 9.03 -12.77 7.39
N ASN A 185 8.50 -13.87 6.86
CA ASN A 185 8.77 -15.22 7.34
C ASN A 185 10.08 -15.80 6.79
N GLU A 186 10.79 -15.08 5.91
CA GLU A 186 12.13 -15.47 5.46
C GLU A 186 13.12 -15.47 6.62
N LYS A 187 13.87 -16.57 6.77
CA LYS A 187 14.74 -16.81 7.93
C LYS A 187 15.75 -15.71 8.21
N ASN A 188 16.23 -15.05 7.16
CA ASN A 188 17.28 -14.04 7.24
C ASN A 188 16.77 -12.61 7.33
N LEU A 189 15.44 -12.38 7.29
CA LEU A 189 14.81 -11.06 7.24
C LEU A 189 13.94 -10.76 8.47
N THR A 190 14.31 -11.32 9.62
CA THR A 190 13.55 -11.18 10.88
C THR A 190 13.35 -9.72 11.33
N PHE A 191 14.20 -8.79 10.89
CA PHE A 191 14.03 -7.37 11.19
C PHE A 191 12.78 -6.78 10.51
N LEU A 192 12.41 -7.27 9.32
CA LEU A 192 11.17 -6.88 8.62
C LEU A 192 9.92 -7.26 9.43
N PHE A 193 10.01 -8.33 10.22
CA PHE A 193 8.91 -8.75 11.09
C PHE A 193 8.57 -7.70 12.14
N ARG A 194 9.56 -6.91 12.56
CA ARG A 194 9.40 -5.83 13.56
C ARG A 194 8.94 -4.50 12.96
N ALA A 195 8.87 -4.39 11.62
CA ALA A 195 8.38 -3.18 10.97
C ALA A 195 6.92 -2.94 11.32
N PRO A 196 6.54 -1.74 11.77
CA PRO A 196 5.16 -1.37 11.97
C PRO A 196 4.37 -1.53 10.66
N LYS A 197 3.20 -2.16 10.78
CA LYS A 197 2.28 -2.38 9.67
C LYS A 197 1.06 -1.51 9.86
N ILE A 198 0.77 -0.68 8.87
CA ILE A 198 -0.47 0.07 8.80
C ILE A 198 -1.41 -0.67 7.86
N GLN A 199 -2.36 -1.39 8.44
CA GLN A 199 -3.43 -2.03 7.67
C GLN A 199 -4.49 -0.99 7.33
N LEU A 200 -4.70 -0.75 6.03
CA LEU A 200 -5.71 0.18 5.57
C LEU A 200 -7.11 -0.41 5.76
N LYS A 201 -7.86 0.23 6.63
CA LYS A 201 -9.29 -0.05 6.84
C LYS A 201 -10.14 0.71 5.80
N PRO A 202 -11.43 0.39 5.66
CA PRO A 202 -12.34 1.21 4.87
C PRO A 202 -12.25 2.70 5.22
N LEU A 203 -12.54 3.56 4.26
CA LEU A 203 -12.66 5.01 4.48
C LEU A 203 -13.81 5.33 5.42
N ASN A 204 -13.70 6.45 6.11
CA ASN A 204 -14.78 6.93 6.95
C ASN A 204 -16.01 7.24 6.09
N GLN A 205 -17.15 6.63 6.43
CA GLN A 205 -18.41 6.77 5.68
C GLN A 205 -18.90 8.23 5.60
N GLN A 206 -18.71 9.00 6.67
CA GLN A 206 -19.07 10.41 6.69
C GLN A 206 -18.20 11.22 5.71
N ALA A 207 -16.92 10.89 5.59
CA ALA A 207 -16.02 11.54 4.64
C ALA A 207 -16.40 11.20 3.19
N VAL A 208 -16.76 9.95 2.92
CA VAL A 208 -17.26 9.50 1.60
C VAL A 208 -18.54 10.25 1.25
N MET A 209 -19.52 10.28 2.17
CA MET A 209 -20.79 10.97 2.00
C MET A 209 -20.57 12.47 1.71
N ASN A 210 -19.76 13.14 2.54
CA ASN A 210 -19.47 14.57 2.34
C ASN A 210 -18.80 14.84 0.99
N LYS A 211 -17.92 13.93 0.54
CA LYS A 211 -17.24 14.06 -0.75
C LYS A 211 -18.24 13.97 -1.91
N TYR A 212 -19.12 12.96 -1.91
CA TYR A 212 -20.17 12.84 -2.93
C TYR A 212 -21.12 14.05 -2.92
N LYS A 213 -21.59 14.45 -1.73
CA LYS A 213 -22.44 15.62 -1.57
C LYS A 213 -21.83 16.87 -2.22
N ASN A 214 -20.54 17.11 -1.96
CA ASN A 214 -19.86 18.30 -2.47
C ASN A 214 -19.59 18.22 -3.97
N ILE A 215 -19.21 17.05 -4.51
CA ILE A 215 -18.90 16.91 -5.95
C ILE A 215 -20.17 16.98 -6.79
N PHE A 216 -21.24 16.28 -6.38
CA PHE A 216 -22.48 16.19 -7.16
C PHE A 216 -23.51 17.27 -6.80
N GLN A 217 -23.29 18.05 -5.73
CA GLN A 217 -24.26 19.04 -5.22
C GLN A 217 -25.64 18.43 -4.94
N ILE A 218 -25.65 17.22 -4.35
CA ILE A 218 -26.86 16.42 -4.03
C ILE A 218 -27.23 16.52 -2.56
N ASP A 219 -28.46 16.10 -2.24
CA ASP A 219 -28.94 16.03 -0.87
C ASP A 219 -28.16 15.03 -0.02
N GLN A 220 -28.22 15.21 1.30
CA GLN A 220 -27.49 14.39 2.25
C GLN A 220 -27.94 12.92 2.22
N ASP A 221 -29.22 12.66 2.02
CA ASP A 221 -29.76 11.29 2.00
C ASP A 221 -29.28 10.52 0.77
N VAL A 222 -29.26 11.16 -0.40
CA VAL A 222 -28.71 10.59 -1.64
C VAL A 222 -27.22 10.33 -1.49
N ALA A 223 -26.46 11.30 -0.97
CA ALA A 223 -25.03 11.15 -0.73
C ALA A 223 -24.73 10.02 0.29
N LYS A 224 -25.59 9.84 1.29
CA LYS A 224 -25.49 8.76 2.26
C LYS A 224 -25.71 7.39 1.61
N GLN A 225 -26.75 7.25 0.78
CA GLN A 225 -27.00 6.02 0.03
C GLN A 225 -25.82 5.64 -0.87
N MET A 226 -25.28 6.61 -1.62
CA MET A 226 -24.06 6.38 -2.42
C MET A 226 -22.87 5.96 -1.56
N ALA A 227 -22.65 6.56 -0.41
CA ALA A 227 -21.58 6.19 0.50
C ALA A 227 -21.75 4.76 1.05
N GLU A 228 -22.96 4.39 1.44
CA GLU A 228 -23.30 3.04 1.93
C GLU A 228 -23.03 1.97 0.87
N LEU A 229 -23.34 2.24 -0.40
CA LEU A 229 -23.01 1.35 -1.53
C LEU A 229 -21.53 1.07 -1.67
N THR A 230 -20.65 1.97 -1.22
CA THR A 230 -19.20 1.77 -1.30
C THR A 230 -18.61 1.03 -0.11
N ARG A 231 -19.31 0.93 1.00
CA ARG A 231 -18.80 0.46 2.31
C ARG A 231 -17.47 1.10 2.71
N GLY A 232 -17.16 2.30 2.17
CA GLY A 232 -15.89 2.98 2.38
C GLY A 232 -14.70 2.35 1.63
N TYR A 233 -14.94 1.46 0.71
CA TYR A 233 -13.88 0.87 -0.12
C TYR A 233 -13.42 1.89 -1.18
N PRO A 234 -12.12 2.30 -1.18
CA PRO A 234 -11.67 3.42 -2.02
C PRO A 234 -11.89 3.21 -3.52
N PHE A 235 -11.66 2.00 -4.03
CA PHE A 235 -11.89 1.72 -5.44
C PHE A 235 -13.38 1.82 -5.79
N ALA A 236 -14.26 1.29 -4.94
CA ALA A 236 -15.70 1.40 -5.12
C ALA A 236 -16.18 2.86 -5.11
N PHE A 237 -15.59 3.70 -4.23
CA PHE A 237 -15.84 5.14 -4.23
C PHE A 237 -15.48 5.78 -5.59
N GLN A 238 -14.34 5.42 -6.17
CA GLN A 238 -13.93 5.95 -7.48
C GLN A 238 -14.84 5.44 -8.61
N VAL A 239 -15.16 4.15 -8.63
CA VAL A 239 -16.01 3.55 -9.70
C VAL A 239 -17.41 4.13 -9.66
N LEU A 240 -18.08 4.10 -8.49
CA LEU A 240 -19.43 4.63 -8.38
C LEU A 240 -19.49 6.12 -8.74
N GLY A 241 -18.51 6.91 -8.24
CA GLY A 241 -18.42 8.33 -8.56
C GLY A 241 -18.16 8.59 -10.04
N TYR A 242 -17.26 7.82 -10.68
CA TYR A 242 -16.95 7.96 -12.10
C TYR A 242 -18.16 7.68 -12.99
N LEU A 243 -18.87 6.59 -12.73
CA LEU A 243 -20.05 6.18 -13.48
C LEU A 243 -21.20 7.18 -13.28
N THR A 244 -21.46 7.57 -12.04
CA THR A 244 -22.50 8.57 -11.71
C THR A 244 -22.22 9.91 -12.41
N TRP A 245 -20.95 10.35 -12.45
CA TRP A 245 -20.56 11.58 -13.16
C TRP A 245 -20.89 11.51 -14.65
N ASN A 246 -20.56 10.40 -15.29
CA ASN A 246 -20.79 10.19 -16.71
C ASN A 246 -22.29 10.01 -17.05
N HIS A 247 -23.11 9.67 -16.05
CA HIS A 247 -24.56 9.54 -16.18
C HIS A 247 -25.32 10.73 -15.55
N SER A 248 -24.73 11.91 -15.63
CA SER A 248 -25.38 13.18 -15.22
C SER A 248 -25.86 13.20 -13.76
N GLY A 249 -25.22 12.46 -12.86
CA GLY A 249 -25.53 12.42 -11.44
C GLY A 249 -26.54 11.34 -11.01
N HIS A 250 -27.02 10.50 -11.91
CA HIS A 250 -28.00 9.43 -11.63
C HIS A 250 -27.29 8.14 -11.23
N TYR A 251 -26.99 7.96 -9.93
CA TYR A 251 -26.27 6.79 -9.45
C TYR A 251 -27.06 5.49 -9.55
N GLU A 252 -28.40 5.55 -9.42
CA GLU A 252 -29.26 4.36 -9.52
C GLU A 252 -29.20 3.70 -10.89
N ALA A 253 -28.98 4.50 -11.94
CA ALA A 253 -28.88 3.99 -13.31
C ALA A 253 -27.58 3.23 -13.61
N VAL A 254 -26.58 3.27 -12.72
CA VAL A 254 -25.26 2.69 -12.96
C VAL A 254 -24.91 1.53 -12.02
N ILE A 255 -25.85 1.06 -11.22
CA ILE A 255 -25.59 0.02 -10.20
C ILE A 255 -25.11 -1.29 -10.82
N ASP A 256 -25.70 -1.73 -11.92
CA ASP A 256 -25.29 -2.98 -12.60
C ASP A 256 -23.89 -2.85 -13.20
N GLU A 257 -23.59 -1.70 -13.83
CA GLU A 257 -22.25 -1.41 -14.38
C GLU A 257 -21.21 -1.28 -13.24
N TYR A 258 -21.58 -0.66 -12.12
CA TYR A 258 -20.74 -0.58 -10.92
C TYR A 258 -20.39 -1.97 -10.37
N GLU A 259 -21.37 -2.88 -10.24
CA GLU A 259 -21.15 -4.25 -9.79
C GLU A 259 -20.22 -5.00 -10.75
N GLN A 260 -20.43 -4.86 -12.06
CA GLN A 260 -19.57 -5.45 -13.08
C GLN A 260 -18.11 -4.94 -12.96
N TYR A 261 -17.90 -3.65 -12.80
CA TYR A 261 -16.57 -3.08 -12.61
C TYR A 261 -15.86 -3.63 -11.37
N LEU A 262 -16.56 -3.77 -10.25
CA LEU A 262 -15.96 -4.35 -9.04
C LEU A 262 -15.57 -5.82 -9.25
N SER A 263 -16.42 -6.58 -9.92
CA SER A 263 -16.20 -7.99 -10.22
C SER A 263 -14.97 -8.17 -11.11
N GLU A 264 -14.96 -7.56 -12.29
CA GLU A 264 -13.91 -7.75 -13.31
C GLU A 264 -12.55 -7.21 -12.87
N PHE A 265 -12.50 -6.04 -12.24
CA PHE A 265 -11.23 -5.37 -11.96
C PHE A 265 -10.62 -5.71 -10.59
N VAL A 266 -11.41 -6.27 -9.67
CA VAL A 266 -10.92 -6.55 -8.31
C VAL A 266 -11.32 -7.93 -7.80
N TYR A 267 -12.61 -8.29 -7.88
CA TYR A 267 -13.09 -9.49 -7.18
C TYR A 267 -12.60 -10.78 -7.80
N ASP A 268 -12.52 -10.86 -9.14
CA ASP A 268 -11.93 -12.00 -9.85
C ASP A 268 -10.48 -12.24 -9.38
N LYS A 269 -9.71 -11.18 -9.22
CA LYS A 269 -8.33 -11.27 -8.74
C LYS A 269 -8.28 -11.75 -7.28
N ILE A 270 -9.04 -11.11 -6.39
CA ILE A 270 -9.12 -11.52 -4.98
C ILE A 270 -9.53 -12.98 -4.87
N TRP A 271 -10.57 -13.39 -5.61
CA TRP A 271 -11.10 -14.75 -5.59
C TRP A 271 -10.08 -15.76 -6.10
N SER A 272 -9.36 -15.44 -7.18
CA SER A 272 -8.32 -16.33 -7.74
C SER A 272 -7.16 -16.58 -6.77
N GLU A 273 -6.85 -15.63 -5.86
CA GLU A 273 -5.79 -15.72 -4.86
C GLU A 273 -6.22 -16.44 -3.57
N LEU A 274 -7.51 -16.78 -3.42
CA LEU A 274 -8.00 -17.54 -2.28
C LEU A 274 -7.77 -19.04 -2.48
N SER A 275 -7.26 -19.69 -1.42
CA SER A 275 -7.21 -21.15 -1.40
C SER A 275 -8.62 -21.74 -1.44
N GLN A 276 -8.73 -23.02 -1.85
CA GLN A 276 -10.01 -23.73 -1.85
C GLN A 276 -10.74 -23.67 -0.49
N LYS A 277 -10.02 -23.83 0.61
CA LYS A 277 -10.61 -23.74 1.95
C LYS A 277 -11.00 -22.31 2.34
N ASP A 278 -10.27 -21.29 1.90
CA ASP A 278 -10.68 -19.89 2.09
C ASP A 278 -11.98 -19.58 1.35
N ARG A 279 -12.14 -20.10 0.11
CA ARG A 279 -13.37 -19.95 -0.68
C ARG A 279 -14.56 -20.64 0.00
N ILE A 280 -14.38 -21.85 0.52
CA ILE A 280 -15.42 -22.55 1.30
C ILE A 280 -15.87 -21.70 2.51
N VAL A 281 -14.92 -21.15 3.26
CA VAL A 281 -15.24 -20.31 4.43
C VAL A 281 -15.89 -18.99 3.99
N ALA A 282 -15.39 -18.35 2.92
CA ALA A 282 -15.99 -17.15 2.37
C ALA A 282 -17.44 -17.41 1.90
N ARG A 283 -17.69 -18.53 1.24
CA ARG A 283 -19.03 -18.94 0.85
C ARG A 283 -19.96 -19.11 2.04
N GLY A 284 -19.52 -19.84 3.08
CA GLY A 284 -20.33 -19.99 4.30
C GLY A 284 -20.65 -18.65 4.97
N ILE A 285 -19.74 -17.69 4.91
CA ILE A 285 -20.00 -16.31 5.39
C ILE A 285 -21.05 -15.62 4.51
N ALA A 286 -20.97 -15.79 3.18
CA ALA A 286 -21.92 -15.17 2.24
C ALA A 286 -23.34 -15.75 2.35
N GLU A 287 -23.46 -17.07 2.56
CA GLU A 287 -24.72 -17.78 2.68
C GLU A 287 -25.41 -17.58 4.05
N THR A 288 -24.70 -17.02 5.05
CA THR A 288 -25.22 -16.82 6.40
C THR A 288 -25.49 -15.33 6.65
N GLU A 289 -26.71 -14.87 6.42
CA GLU A 289 -27.11 -13.46 6.53
C GLU A 289 -26.82 -12.83 7.90
N SER A 290 -26.91 -13.60 8.97
CA SER A 290 -26.70 -13.10 10.34
C SER A 290 -25.27 -12.67 10.62
N GLY A 291 -24.30 -13.18 9.88
CA GLY A 291 -22.87 -13.02 10.14
C GLY A 291 -22.38 -13.63 11.45
N LYS A 292 -23.19 -14.41 12.19
CA LYS A 292 -22.80 -15.04 13.44
C LYS A 292 -21.85 -16.21 13.18
N ILE A 293 -20.67 -16.16 13.76
CA ILE A 293 -19.64 -17.19 13.61
C ILE A 293 -20.16 -18.60 13.97
N LYS A 294 -21.02 -18.71 14.98
CA LYS A 294 -21.60 -19.99 15.36
C LYS A 294 -22.46 -20.59 14.25
N GLU A 295 -23.37 -19.80 13.67
CA GLU A 295 -24.26 -20.22 12.60
C GLU A 295 -23.49 -20.57 11.31
N ILE A 296 -22.46 -19.76 10.97
CA ILE A 296 -21.57 -20.03 9.82
C ILE A 296 -20.86 -21.37 10.00
N ARG A 297 -20.32 -21.64 11.17
CA ARG A 297 -19.64 -22.91 11.46
C ARG A 297 -20.58 -24.11 11.40
N GLU A 298 -21.78 -23.97 11.97
CA GLU A 298 -22.83 -25.02 11.90
C GLU A 298 -23.22 -25.30 10.45
N HIS A 299 -23.40 -24.25 9.65
CA HIS A 299 -23.67 -24.37 8.21
C HIS A 299 -22.57 -25.10 7.44
N LEU A 300 -21.30 -24.81 7.74
CA LEU A 300 -20.14 -25.44 7.11
C LEU A 300 -19.77 -26.81 7.70
N GLY A 301 -20.36 -27.21 8.83
CA GLY A 301 -19.97 -28.41 9.56
C GLY A 301 -18.54 -28.34 10.12
N MET A 302 -18.02 -27.14 10.41
CA MET A 302 -16.63 -26.92 10.86
C MET A 302 -16.54 -26.70 12.37
N GLU A 303 -15.56 -27.34 13.01
CA GLU A 303 -15.20 -27.04 14.39
C GLU A 303 -14.43 -25.70 14.51
N THR A 304 -14.39 -25.15 15.74
CA THR A 304 -13.75 -23.84 16.00
C THR A 304 -12.28 -23.79 15.58
N ASN A 305 -11.54 -24.85 15.85
CA ASN A 305 -10.11 -24.98 15.50
C ASN A 305 -9.87 -25.08 13.98
N GLU A 306 -10.85 -25.60 13.25
CA GLU A 306 -10.80 -25.71 11.80
C GLU A 306 -11.19 -24.39 11.11
N PHE A 307 -12.24 -23.70 11.54
CA PHE A 307 -12.74 -22.46 10.96
C PHE A 307 -11.83 -21.26 11.23
N ASN A 308 -11.35 -21.11 12.47
CA ASN A 308 -10.64 -19.90 12.91
C ASN A 308 -9.38 -19.54 12.11
N PRO A 309 -8.53 -20.46 11.65
CA PRO A 309 -7.36 -20.12 10.84
C PRO A 309 -7.75 -19.40 9.55
N TYR A 310 -8.77 -19.88 8.84
CA TYR A 310 -9.25 -19.28 7.58
C TYR A 310 -9.93 -17.95 7.82
N ARG A 311 -10.79 -17.84 8.83
CA ARG A 311 -11.38 -16.56 9.24
C ARG A 311 -10.30 -15.51 9.54
N LYS A 312 -9.29 -15.88 10.34
CA LYS A 312 -8.18 -14.97 10.66
C LYS A 312 -7.40 -14.55 9.42
N ARG A 313 -7.20 -15.46 8.47
CA ARG A 313 -6.53 -15.16 7.20
C ARG A 313 -7.34 -14.19 6.35
N LEU A 314 -8.65 -14.43 6.17
CA LEU A 314 -9.54 -13.52 5.47
C LEU A 314 -9.60 -12.12 6.12
N MET A 315 -9.55 -12.06 7.46
CA MET A 315 -9.45 -10.78 8.19
C MET A 315 -8.12 -10.07 7.93
N LYS A 316 -7.00 -10.79 7.96
CA LYS A 316 -5.67 -10.24 7.67
C LYS A 316 -5.56 -9.74 6.23
N LYS A 317 -6.18 -10.43 5.28
CA LYS A 317 -6.32 -10.00 3.90
C LYS A 317 -7.19 -8.74 3.76
N GLY A 318 -8.00 -8.39 4.74
CA GLY A 318 -8.92 -7.27 4.72
C GLY A 318 -10.23 -7.54 3.96
N ILE A 319 -10.53 -8.82 3.68
CA ILE A 319 -11.75 -9.24 2.95
C ILE A 319 -12.96 -9.25 3.89
N VAL A 320 -12.74 -9.67 5.13
CA VAL A 320 -13.79 -9.68 6.16
C VAL A 320 -13.36 -8.90 7.41
N SER A 321 -14.31 -8.38 8.16
CA SER A 321 -14.14 -7.76 9.46
C SER A 321 -14.73 -8.63 10.56
N GLY A 322 -14.06 -8.69 11.69
CA GLY A 322 -14.51 -9.35 12.92
C GLY A 322 -14.48 -8.39 14.11
N GLU A 323 -14.68 -7.10 13.89
CA GLU A 323 -14.66 -6.06 14.94
C GLU A 323 -15.74 -6.31 16.00
N THR A 324 -16.89 -6.85 15.58
CA THR A 324 -17.95 -7.25 16.51
C THR A 324 -17.70 -8.66 17.00
N ARG A 325 -17.56 -8.83 18.33
CA ARG A 325 -17.31 -10.13 18.94
C ARG A 325 -18.42 -11.13 18.59
N GLY A 326 -18.03 -12.29 18.03
CA GLY A 326 -18.96 -13.36 17.64
C GLY A 326 -19.55 -13.21 16.24
N TYR A 327 -19.15 -12.16 15.50
CA TYR A 327 -19.62 -11.88 14.14
C TYR A 327 -18.48 -11.76 13.16
N VAL A 328 -18.77 -11.97 11.88
CA VAL A 328 -17.89 -11.72 10.75
C VAL A 328 -18.71 -11.27 9.54
N PHE A 329 -18.26 -10.18 8.88
CA PHE A 329 -18.92 -9.61 7.70
C PHE A 329 -17.89 -9.25 6.64
N PHE A 330 -18.28 -9.26 5.37
CA PHE A 330 -17.44 -8.74 4.30
C PHE A 330 -17.23 -7.23 4.43
N THR A 331 -16.01 -6.80 4.15
CA THR A 331 -15.63 -5.38 4.11
C THR A 331 -15.85 -4.76 2.73
N LEU A 332 -15.81 -5.60 1.69
CA LEU A 332 -15.96 -5.19 0.30
C LEU A 332 -17.45 -5.10 -0.07
N PRO A 333 -17.89 -4.04 -0.78
CA PRO A 333 -19.28 -3.90 -1.19
C PRO A 333 -19.67 -4.99 -2.21
N LEU A 334 -20.86 -5.55 -2.08
CA LEU A 334 -21.43 -6.55 -2.99
C LEU A 334 -20.59 -7.85 -3.14
N PHE A 335 -19.52 -8.00 -2.37
CA PHE A 335 -18.64 -9.17 -2.49
C PHE A 335 -19.31 -10.47 -2.05
N GLU A 336 -20.25 -10.42 -1.10
CA GLU A 336 -21.09 -11.56 -0.73
C GLU A 336 -21.88 -12.11 -1.92
N ARG A 337 -22.45 -11.24 -2.76
CA ARG A 337 -23.17 -11.63 -3.98
C ARG A 337 -22.20 -12.27 -4.97
N TYR A 338 -21.08 -11.62 -5.22
CA TYR A 338 -20.03 -12.14 -6.07
C TYR A 338 -19.59 -13.56 -5.66
N VAL A 339 -19.39 -13.80 -4.34
CA VAL A 339 -19.00 -15.11 -3.79
C VAL A 339 -20.07 -16.17 -4.08
N ILE A 340 -21.36 -15.83 -3.91
CA ILE A 340 -22.45 -16.78 -4.19
C ILE A 340 -22.51 -17.14 -5.68
N ASP A 341 -22.36 -16.17 -6.56
CA ASP A 341 -22.48 -16.35 -8.02
C ASP A 341 -21.28 -17.13 -8.61
N ASN A 342 -20.11 -17.11 -7.94
CA ASN A 342 -18.87 -17.75 -8.41
C ASN A 342 -18.42 -18.97 -7.57
N SER A 343 -19.32 -19.55 -6.79
CA SER A 343 -18.99 -20.68 -5.87
C SER A 343 -19.45 -22.03 -6.39
#